data_65ac8e532adf31febb6b837a83e05898
#
_entry.id   65ac8e532adf31febb6b837a83e05898
#
_cell.length_a   1.000
_cell.length_b   1.000
_cell.length_c   1.000
_cell.angle_alpha   90.00
_cell.angle_beta   90.00
_cell.angle_gamma   90.00
#
_symmetry.space_group_name_H-M   'P 1'
#
loop_
_entity.id
_entity.type
_entity.pdbx_description
1 polymer ?
#
loop_
_entity_poly.entity_id
_entity_poly.type
_entity_poly.pdbx_seq_one_letter_code
_entity_poly.pdbx_strand_id
1 'polypeptide(L)'
;MCYTVIDRDTWNREEFFAHYLSAVPCTYSMTVRLDITNLREKGLKLYPSMLYALTKTVNQFEQFRMAFRPDSTLVCYHSMTPSYTVFHRESETFSNLWTAYNEDYAVFLQNYTADQAQYGHLEGVSPKPDMPENIFTVSMVPWTDFTSFQINTPHFRYLPPIFTIGKFEQANGKWTLPLAAQVHHAVCDGFHLCRFLDRLQQELHAL
;
A
#
# COMPACT_ATOMS: atom_id res chain seq x y z
N MET A 1 -19.45 -2.61 1.05
CA MET A 1 -18.23 -1.92 1.51
C MET A 1 -18.57 -1.26 2.84
N CYS A 2 -17.83 -1.56 3.91
CA CYS A 2 -18.13 -1.08 5.25
C CYS A 2 -17.11 -0.02 5.67
N TYR A 3 -17.60 1.07 6.25
CA TYR A 3 -16.78 2.16 6.80
C TYR A 3 -17.48 2.81 7.98
N THR A 4 -16.71 3.54 8.78
CA THR A 4 -17.20 4.44 9.83
C THR A 4 -16.96 5.88 9.38
N VAL A 5 -17.98 6.73 9.43
CA VAL A 5 -17.82 8.17 9.19
C VAL A 5 -17.05 8.78 10.36
N ILE A 6 -16.05 9.59 10.07
CA ILE A 6 -15.31 10.32 11.10
C ILE A 6 -16.10 11.57 11.48
N ASP A 7 -16.60 11.57 12.70
CA ASP A 7 -17.22 12.76 13.29
C ASP A 7 -16.10 13.74 13.70
N ARG A 8 -15.88 14.73 12.86
CA ARG A 8 -14.80 15.70 13.03
C ARG A 8 -14.99 16.61 14.25
N ASP A 9 -16.20 16.81 14.73
CA ASP A 9 -16.50 17.66 15.90
C ASP A 9 -16.02 17.02 17.22
N THR A 10 -15.94 15.68 17.24
CA THR A 10 -15.52 14.92 18.42
C THR A 10 -14.18 14.19 18.24
N TRP A 11 -13.62 14.26 17.03
CA TRP A 11 -12.37 13.53 16.74
C TRP A 11 -11.15 14.21 17.37
N ASN A 12 -10.44 13.49 18.23
CA ASN A 12 -9.28 14.01 18.95
C ASN A 12 -8.09 14.40 18.07
N ARG A 13 -8.10 14.04 16.78
CA ARG A 13 -7.06 14.40 15.81
C ARG A 13 -7.48 15.58 14.90
N GLU A 14 -8.65 16.14 15.05
CA GLU A 14 -9.19 17.15 14.13
C GLU A 14 -8.25 18.37 13.96
N GLU A 15 -7.67 18.87 15.02
CA GLU A 15 -6.73 20.00 14.96
C GLU A 15 -5.52 19.70 14.05
N PHE A 16 -4.89 18.55 14.23
CA PHE A 16 -3.76 18.10 13.39
C PHE A 16 -4.21 17.80 11.96
N PHE A 17 -5.36 17.19 11.82
CA PHE A 17 -5.93 16.88 10.51
C PHE A 17 -6.18 18.15 9.70
N ALA A 18 -6.87 19.14 10.26
CA ALA A 18 -7.15 20.41 9.61
C ALA A 18 -5.86 21.18 9.27
N HIS A 19 -4.89 21.18 10.18
CA HIS A 19 -3.60 21.83 9.97
C HIS A 19 -2.85 21.23 8.77
N TYR A 20 -2.64 19.90 8.75
CA TYR A 20 -1.87 19.23 7.70
C TYR A 20 -2.68 18.91 6.43
N LEU A 21 -3.98 19.17 6.43
CA LEU A 21 -4.79 19.10 5.22
C LEU A 21 -4.87 20.45 4.50
N SER A 22 -4.90 21.58 5.25
CA SER A 22 -5.28 22.88 4.72
C SER A 22 -4.25 23.99 4.98
N ALA A 23 -3.73 24.11 6.20
CA ALA A 23 -2.81 25.19 6.56
C ALA A 23 -1.36 24.89 6.06
N VAL A 24 -0.89 23.68 6.26
CA VAL A 24 0.43 23.19 5.81
C VAL A 24 0.25 21.82 5.14
N PRO A 25 -0.39 21.77 3.94
CA PRO A 25 -0.64 20.49 3.28
C PRO A 25 0.67 19.77 3.00
N CYS A 26 0.83 18.56 3.52
CA CYS A 26 2.02 17.79 3.27
C CYS A 26 1.83 16.28 3.33
N THR A 27 2.57 15.60 2.47
CA THR A 27 2.86 14.18 2.54
C THR A 27 4.33 14.00 2.85
N TYR A 28 4.70 12.86 3.39
CA TYR A 28 6.10 12.50 3.55
C TYR A 28 6.31 11.02 3.22
N SER A 29 7.54 10.69 2.89
CA SER A 29 7.94 9.32 2.55
C SER A 29 9.09 8.89 3.45
N MET A 30 9.03 7.65 3.90
CA MET A 30 10.13 6.97 4.59
C MET A 30 10.52 5.74 3.81
N THR A 31 11.80 5.59 3.50
CA THR A 31 12.32 4.39 2.85
C THR A 31 13.05 3.55 3.87
N VAL A 32 12.68 2.28 3.98
CA VAL A 32 13.32 1.30 4.87
C VAL A 32 13.73 0.05 4.09
N ARG A 33 14.72 -0.68 4.61
CA ARG A 33 15.04 -2.01 4.10
C ARG A 33 14.31 -3.06 4.91
N LEU A 34 13.51 -3.87 4.21
CA LEU A 34 12.80 -5.00 4.80
C LEU A 34 13.59 -6.29 4.58
N ASP A 35 13.68 -7.11 5.61
CA ASP A 35 14.22 -8.46 5.54
C ASP A 35 13.13 -9.40 5.00
N ILE A 36 13.39 -9.99 3.84
CA ILE A 36 12.51 -10.93 3.13
C ILE A 36 13.11 -12.34 3.05
N THR A 37 14.12 -12.63 3.87
CA THR A 37 14.85 -13.91 3.84
C THR A 37 13.88 -15.07 3.98
N ASN A 38 12.97 -15.01 4.94
CA ASN A 38 11.95 -16.05 5.16
C ASN A 38 11.10 -16.35 3.92
N LEU A 39 10.65 -15.30 3.19
CA LEU A 39 9.89 -15.47 1.95
C LEU A 39 10.70 -16.19 0.87
N ARG A 40 11.98 -15.85 0.77
CA ARG A 40 12.89 -16.43 -0.24
C ARG A 40 13.25 -17.88 0.09
N GLU A 41 13.52 -18.20 1.34
CA GLU A 41 13.83 -19.55 1.81
C GLU A 41 12.64 -20.50 1.65
N LYS A 42 11.41 -20.02 1.89
CA LYS A 42 10.17 -20.77 1.66
C LYS A 42 9.77 -20.85 0.18
N GLY A 43 10.49 -20.19 -0.73
CA GLY A 43 10.17 -20.18 -2.17
C GLY A 43 8.85 -19.46 -2.53
N LEU A 44 8.39 -18.54 -1.67
CA LEU A 44 7.15 -17.80 -1.91
C LEU A 44 7.34 -16.77 -3.04
N LYS A 45 6.29 -16.52 -3.81
CA LYS A 45 6.28 -15.49 -4.86
C LYS A 45 6.35 -14.11 -4.21
N LEU A 46 7.39 -13.34 -4.49
CA LEU A 46 7.69 -12.09 -3.79
C LEU A 46 6.53 -11.10 -3.86
N TYR A 47 6.08 -10.72 -5.06
CA TYR A 47 5.10 -9.64 -5.22
C TYR A 47 3.77 -9.92 -4.52
N PRO A 48 3.08 -11.05 -4.76
CA PRO A 48 1.83 -11.33 -4.04
C PRO A 48 2.02 -11.48 -2.53
N SER A 49 3.17 -11.99 -2.06
CA SER A 49 3.45 -12.05 -0.62
C SER A 49 3.61 -10.66 0.00
N MET A 50 4.28 -9.74 -0.71
CA MET A 50 4.39 -8.34 -0.29
C MET A 50 3.02 -7.64 -0.28
N LEU A 51 2.21 -7.84 -1.34
CA LEU A 51 0.84 -7.31 -1.40
C LEU A 51 -0.02 -7.80 -0.22
N TYR A 52 0.06 -9.10 0.08
CA TYR A 52 -0.65 -9.68 1.21
C TYR A 52 -0.20 -9.08 2.55
N ALA A 53 1.12 -9.07 2.83
CA ALA A 53 1.66 -8.57 4.08
C ALA A 53 1.35 -7.07 4.27
N LEU A 54 1.50 -6.26 3.22
CA LEU A 54 1.12 -4.84 3.22
C LEU A 54 -0.37 -4.68 3.54
N THR A 55 -1.24 -5.43 2.86
CA THR A 55 -2.70 -5.31 3.07
C THR A 55 -3.10 -5.73 4.47
N LYS A 56 -2.56 -6.84 4.95
CA LYS A 56 -2.79 -7.33 6.31
C LYS A 56 -2.36 -6.30 7.34
N THR A 57 -1.22 -5.64 7.12
CA THR A 57 -0.73 -4.60 8.03
C THR A 57 -1.54 -3.33 7.94
N VAL A 58 -1.87 -2.84 6.73
CA VAL A 58 -2.74 -1.66 6.51
C VAL A 58 -4.07 -1.82 7.27
N ASN A 59 -4.65 -3.01 7.24
CA ASN A 59 -5.93 -3.30 7.87
C ASN A 59 -5.87 -3.32 9.41
N GLN A 60 -4.68 -3.28 10.02
CA GLN A 60 -4.51 -3.19 11.48
C GLN A 60 -4.42 -1.76 12.01
N PHE A 61 -4.24 -0.75 11.14
CA PHE A 61 -4.03 0.64 11.56
C PHE A 61 -5.06 1.59 10.93
N GLU A 62 -5.80 2.32 11.74
CA GLU A 62 -6.81 3.28 11.27
C GLU A 62 -6.20 4.37 10.38
N GLN A 63 -4.98 4.85 10.72
CA GLN A 63 -4.28 5.91 9.99
C GLN A 63 -4.06 5.57 8.50
N PHE A 64 -4.04 4.29 8.16
CA PHE A 64 -3.82 3.78 6.81
C PHE A 64 -5.13 3.41 6.08
N ARG A 65 -6.27 3.53 6.77
CA ARG A 65 -7.60 3.19 6.25
C ARG A 65 -8.53 4.38 6.07
N MET A 66 -8.03 5.58 6.35
CA MET A 66 -8.79 6.82 6.18
C MET A 66 -8.75 7.29 4.73
N ALA A 67 -9.90 7.73 4.22
CA ALA A 67 -10.03 8.31 2.89
C ALA A 67 -11.20 9.28 2.83
N PHE A 68 -11.18 10.15 1.83
CA PHE A 68 -12.36 10.88 1.41
C PHE A 68 -13.14 10.06 0.40
N ARG A 69 -14.44 9.99 0.59
CA ARG A 69 -15.36 9.49 -0.43
C ARG A 69 -15.62 10.55 -1.52
N PRO A 70 -16.21 10.17 -2.67
CA PRO A 70 -16.54 11.12 -3.74
C PRO A 70 -17.38 12.31 -3.30
N ASP A 71 -18.24 12.12 -2.30
CA ASP A 71 -19.06 13.17 -1.68
C ASP A 71 -18.30 14.05 -0.66
N SER A 72 -16.99 13.87 -0.55
CA SER A 72 -16.08 14.51 0.41
C SER A 72 -16.28 14.13 1.87
N THR A 73 -17.05 13.11 2.18
CA THR A 73 -17.15 12.56 3.53
C THR A 73 -15.84 11.89 3.93
N LEU A 74 -15.27 12.26 5.08
CA LEU A 74 -14.09 11.59 5.65
C LEU A 74 -14.55 10.31 6.34
N VAL A 75 -13.94 9.19 5.95
CA VAL A 75 -14.27 7.88 6.49
C VAL A 75 -13.04 7.08 6.88
N CYS A 76 -13.22 6.13 7.79
CA CYS A 76 -12.27 5.05 8.04
C CYS A 76 -12.90 3.74 7.53
N TYR A 77 -12.33 3.15 6.50
CA TYR A 77 -12.79 1.85 5.98
C TYR A 77 -12.49 0.74 6.97
N HIS A 78 -13.38 -0.26 7.08
CA HIS A 78 -13.13 -1.43 7.93
C HIS A 78 -12.02 -2.32 7.36
N SER A 79 -11.89 -2.34 6.04
CA SER A 79 -10.77 -2.99 5.34
C SER A 79 -10.39 -2.21 4.09
N MET A 80 -9.12 -2.31 3.70
CA MET A 80 -8.57 -1.75 2.47
C MET A 80 -8.20 -2.89 1.52
N THR A 81 -8.18 -2.57 0.24
CA THR A 81 -7.88 -3.47 -0.87
C THR A 81 -6.61 -2.97 -1.59
N PRO A 82 -5.63 -3.81 -1.90
CA PRO A 82 -4.45 -3.39 -2.64
C PRO A 82 -4.79 -3.14 -4.11
N SER A 83 -4.46 -1.95 -4.61
CA SER A 83 -4.34 -1.66 -6.04
C SER A 83 -2.86 -1.63 -6.39
N TYR A 84 -2.46 -2.37 -7.43
CA TYR A 84 -1.05 -2.60 -7.70
C TYR A 84 -0.73 -2.58 -9.18
N THR A 85 0.53 -2.22 -9.52
CA THR A 85 0.99 -2.11 -10.90
C THR A 85 1.39 -3.47 -11.48
N VAL A 86 1.05 -3.67 -12.76
CA VAL A 86 1.49 -4.78 -13.62
C VAL A 86 2.20 -4.18 -14.82
N PHE A 87 3.46 -4.52 -15.02
CA PHE A 87 4.29 -3.98 -16.11
C PHE A 87 4.12 -4.79 -17.40
N HIS A 88 3.94 -4.08 -18.52
CA HIS A 88 3.84 -4.62 -19.87
C HIS A 88 5.16 -4.37 -20.61
N ARG A 89 5.92 -5.43 -20.82
CA ARG A 89 7.30 -5.33 -21.31
C ARG A 89 7.38 -4.83 -22.76
N GLU A 90 6.41 -5.23 -23.59
CA GLU A 90 6.44 -4.92 -25.02
C GLU A 90 6.12 -3.44 -25.30
N SER A 91 5.17 -2.88 -24.55
CA SER A 91 4.78 -1.48 -24.67
C SER A 91 5.50 -0.53 -23.71
N GLU A 92 6.33 -1.08 -22.80
CA GLU A 92 6.99 -0.33 -21.70
C GLU A 92 6.01 0.52 -20.87
N THR A 93 4.75 0.03 -20.73
CA THR A 93 3.69 0.68 -19.97
C THR A 93 3.33 -0.16 -18.75
N PHE A 94 2.34 0.29 -17.96
CA PHE A 94 1.81 -0.49 -16.85
C PHE A 94 0.29 -0.32 -16.75
N SER A 95 -0.34 -1.31 -16.12
CA SER A 95 -1.73 -1.26 -15.71
C SER A 95 -1.86 -1.35 -14.21
N ASN A 96 -2.92 -0.78 -13.64
CA ASN A 96 -3.29 -0.97 -12.24
C ASN A 96 -4.36 -2.06 -12.15
N LEU A 97 -4.05 -3.11 -11.43
CA LEU A 97 -5.01 -4.14 -11.02
C LEU A 97 -5.31 -3.98 -9.53
N TRP A 98 -6.36 -4.65 -9.09
CA TRP A 98 -6.69 -4.80 -7.67
C TRP A 98 -7.11 -6.22 -7.40
N THR A 99 -6.86 -6.71 -6.17
CA THR A 99 -7.24 -8.05 -5.74
C THR A 99 -7.98 -8.00 -4.42
N ALA A 100 -9.11 -8.68 -4.34
CA ALA A 100 -9.87 -8.78 -3.11
C ALA A 100 -9.02 -9.42 -2.00
N TYR A 101 -8.91 -8.72 -0.86
CA TYR A 101 -8.16 -9.21 0.29
C TYR A 101 -8.91 -10.36 0.98
N ASN A 102 -8.16 -11.33 1.44
CA ASN A 102 -8.62 -12.38 2.36
C ASN A 102 -7.55 -12.58 3.44
N GLU A 103 -7.95 -12.85 4.67
CA GLU A 103 -7.03 -13.09 5.78
C GLU A 103 -6.23 -14.39 5.62
N ASP A 104 -6.77 -15.38 4.90
CA ASP A 104 -6.04 -16.58 4.49
C ASP A 104 -5.15 -16.27 3.29
N TYR A 105 -3.84 -16.44 3.47
CA TYR A 105 -2.83 -16.20 2.42
C TYR A 105 -3.06 -17.05 1.16
N ALA A 106 -3.46 -18.31 1.33
CA ALA A 106 -3.69 -19.20 0.18
C ALA A 106 -4.89 -18.74 -0.65
N VAL A 107 -5.95 -18.28 0.00
CA VAL A 107 -7.12 -17.70 -0.69
C VAL A 107 -6.75 -16.40 -1.38
N PHE A 108 -6.01 -15.51 -0.71
CA PHE A 108 -5.52 -14.27 -1.34
C PHE A 108 -4.65 -14.55 -2.56
N LEU A 109 -3.75 -15.53 -2.48
CA LEU A 109 -2.88 -15.94 -3.60
C LEU A 109 -3.68 -16.51 -4.77
N GLN A 110 -4.76 -17.27 -4.50
CA GLN A 110 -5.69 -17.75 -5.54
C GLN A 110 -6.38 -16.57 -6.23
N ASN A 111 -6.93 -15.63 -5.47
CA ASN A 111 -7.55 -14.41 -6.01
C ASN A 111 -6.57 -13.62 -6.88
N TYR A 112 -5.37 -13.37 -6.38
CA TYR A 112 -4.31 -12.69 -7.12
C TYR A 112 -3.97 -13.42 -8.44
N THR A 113 -3.83 -14.75 -8.38
CA THR A 113 -3.48 -15.55 -9.56
C THR A 113 -4.59 -15.51 -10.61
N ALA A 114 -5.86 -15.59 -10.18
CA ALA A 114 -7.01 -15.47 -11.07
C ALA A 114 -7.08 -14.09 -11.72
N ASP A 115 -6.87 -13.02 -10.95
CA ASP A 115 -6.85 -11.64 -11.46
C ASP A 115 -5.72 -11.43 -12.48
N GLN A 116 -4.52 -11.95 -12.20
CA GLN A 116 -3.38 -11.89 -13.13
C GLN A 116 -3.67 -12.67 -14.43
N ALA A 117 -4.28 -13.84 -14.33
CA ALA A 117 -4.63 -14.64 -15.51
C ALA A 117 -5.67 -13.94 -16.39
N GLN A 118 -6.66 -13.29 -15.77
CA GLN A 118 -7.78 -12.67 -16.49
C GLN A 118 -7.43 -11.27 -17.00
N TYR A 119 -6.71 -10.47 -16.23
CA TYR A 119 -6.52 -9.05 -16.51
C TYR A 119 -5.05 -8.63 -16.68
N GLY A 120 -4.08 -9.46 -16.24
CA GLY A 120 -2.67 -9.08 -16.21
C GLY A 120 -2.03 -8.84 -17.57
N HIS A 121 -2.65 -9.29 -18.66
CA HIS A 121 -2.22 -9.05 -20.04
C HIS A 121 -2.92 -7.87 -20.72
N LEU A 122 -3.92 -7.27 -20.08
CA LEU A 122 -4.69 -6.17 -20.64
C LEU A 122 -3.98 -4.84 -20.39
N GLU A 123 -3.81 -4.06 -21.44
CA GLU A 123 -3.24 -2.71 -21.38
C GLU A 123 -4.29 -1.68 -20.96
N GLY A 124 -3.82 -0.50 -20.55
CA GLY A 124 -4.63 0.60 -20.06
C GLY A 124 -4.46 0.84 -18.58
N VAL A 125 -4.86 2.02 -18.12
CA VAL A 125 -4.57 2.45 -16.73
C VAL A 125 -5.28 1.57 -15.69
N SER A 126 -6.50 1.12 -15.95
CA SER A 126 -7.31 0.31 -15.01
C SER A 126 -8.19 -0.69 -15.79
N PRO A 127 -7.62 -1.76 -16.34
CA PRO A 127 -8.35 -2.69 -17.21
C PRO A 127 -9.31 -3.60 -16.45
N LYS A 128 -9.10 -3.85 -15.15
CA LYS A 128 -10.04 -4.60 -14.31
C LYS A 128 -11.19 -3.68 -13.89
N PRO A 129 -12.47 -4.02 -14.24
CA PRO A 129 -13.62 -3.21 -13.88
C PRO A 129 -13.89 -3.19 -12.36
N ASP A 130 -14.84 -2.36 -11.96
CA ASP A 130 -15.42 -2.31 -10.61
C ASP A 130 -14.38 -2.08 -9.50
N MET A 131 -13.39 -1.21 -9.77
CA MET A 131 -12.38 -0.84 -8.77
C MET A 131 -13.07 -0.28 -7.52
N PRO A 132 -12.83 -0.88 -6.34
CA PRO A 132 -13.47 -0.43 -5.12
C PRO A 132 -12.92 0.92 -4.63
N GLU A 133 -13.71 1.67 -3.84
CA GLU A 133 -13.28 2.96 -3.27
C GLU A 133 -12.20 2.81 -2.18
N ASN A 134 -12.17 1.67 -1.47
CA ASN A 134 -11.28 1.38 -0.34
C ASN A 134 -9.93 0.83 -0.79
N ILE A 135 -9.28 1.49 -1.74
CA ILE A 135 -7.97 1.06 -2.23
C ILE A 135 -6.82 1.86 -1.61
N PHE A 136 -5.67 1.22 -1.55
CA PHE A 136 -4.36 1.86 -1.40
C PHE A 136 -3.44 1.37 -2.52
N THR A 137 -2.39 2.13 -2.83
CA THR A 137 -1.57 1.89 -4.02
C THR A 137 -0.25 1.21 -3.67
N VAL A 138 0.10 0.17 -4.44
CA VAL A 138 1.40 -0.50 -4.38
C VAL A 138 2.01 -0.54 -5.77
N SER A 139 3.24 -0.06 -5.91
CA SER A 139 4.03 -0.20 -7.13
C SER A 139 5.32 -0.98 -6.87
N MET A 140 5.91 -1.51 -7.93
CA MET A 140 7.21 -2.17 -7.85
C MET A 140 8.12 -1.64 -8.95
N VAL A 141 9.35 -1.26 -8.55
CA VAL A 141 10.45 -0.82 -9.43
C VAL A 141 11.57 -1.86 -9.33
N PRO A 142 11.43 -3.02 -10.02
CA PRO A 142 12.35 -4.16 -9.83
C PRO A 142 13.71 -3.99 -10.52
N TRP A 143 13.88 -2.89 -11.25
CA TRP A 143 15.09 -2.64 -12.05
C TRP A 143 16.21 -1.99 -11.25
N THR A 144 15.88 -1.32 -10.15
CA THR A 144 16.89 -0.62 -9.35
C THR A 144 16.62 -0.74 -7.85
N ASP A 145 17.70 -0.70 -7.09
CA ASP A 145 17.68 -0.41 -5.68
C ASP A 145 17.64 1.11 -5.47
N PHE A 146 17.00 1.56 -4.40
CA PHE A 146 16.92 2.98 -4.07
C PHE A 146 16.94 3.20 -2.55
N THR A 147 17.43 4.35 -2.15
CA THR A 147 17.50 4.78 -0.74
C THR A 147 16.40 5.79 -0.40
N SER A 148 15.76 6.38 -1.42
CA SER A 148 14.63 7.29 -1.28
C SER A 148 13.75 7.24 -2.53
N PHE A 149 12.45 7.27 -2.33
CA PHE A 149 11.46 7.37 -3.39
C PHE A 149 10.21 8.07 -2.87
N GLN A 150 9.66 8.98 -3.66
CA GLN A 150 8.39 9.64 -3.36
C GLN A 150 7.67 10.02 -4.64
N ILE A 151 6.34 10.08 -4.58
CA ILE A 151 5.48 10.54 -5.66
C ILE A 151 4.87 11.87 -5.24
N ASN A 152 5.15 12.93 -6.03
CA ASN A 152 4.55 14.22 -5.77
C ASN A 152 3.15 14.28 -6.38
N THR A 153 2.14 14.39 -5.56
CA THR A 153 0.75 14.55 -5.99
C THR A 153 0.30 15.99 -5.79
N PRO A 154 -0.27 16.67 -6.80
CA PRO A 154 -0.73 18.05 -6.65
C PRO A 154 -2.01 18.16 -5.81
N HIS A 155 -2.70 17.05 -5.57
CA HIS A 155 -3.96 17.01 -4.85
C HIS A 155 -3.78 16.42 -3.45
N PHE A 156 -3.78 17.27 -2.43
CA PHE A 156 -3.62 16.89 -1.03
C PHE A 156 -4.87 16.27 -0.39
N ARG A 157 -5.74 15.63 -1.17
CA ARG A 157 -6.92 14.93 -0.66
C ARG A 157 -6.82 13.40 -0.77
N TYR A 158 -5.71 12.89 -1.29
CA TYR A 158 -5.45 11.46 -1.32
C TYR A 158 -4.78 11.04 0.01
N LEU A 159 -5.55 10.49 0.92
CA LEU A 159 -5.10 10.10 2.27
C LEU A 159 -4.52 8.68 2.37
N PRO A 160 -4.97 7.69 1.54
CA PRO A 160 -4.45 6.33 1.62
C PRO A 160 -2.93 6.27 1.36
N PRO A 161 -2.22 5.28 1.92
CA PRO A 161 -0.79 5.16 1.71
C PRO A 161 -0.44 4.78 0.27
N ILE A 162 0.76 5.16 -0.16
CA ILE A 162 1.38 4.72 -1.40
C ILE A 162 2.67 4.00 -1.06
N PHE A 163 2.79 2.74 -1.49
CA PHE A 163 3.98 1.93 -1.28
C PHE A 163 4.72 1.69 -2.59
N THR A 164 6.04 1.82 -2.57
CA THR A 164 6.89 1.47 -3.72
C THR A 164 7.96 0.49 -3.26
N ILE A 165 7.96 -0.69 -3.87
CA ILE A 165 8.89 -1.78 -3.61
C ILE A 165 10.02 -1.70 -4.64
N GLY A 166 11.27 -1.71 -4.18
CA GLY A 166 12.42 -1.71 -5.07
C GLY A 166 12.99 -3.11 -5.33
N LYS A 167 14.11 -3.13 -6.03
CA LYS A 167 14.85 -4.35 -6.35
C LYS A 167 15.39 -4.99 -5.06
N PHE A 168 15.14 -6.28 -4.91
CA PHE A 168 15.73 -7.04 -3.80
C PHE A 168 17.18 -7.42 -4.09
N GLU A 169 17.96 -7.55 -3.05
CA GLU A 169 19.36 -7.98 -3.09
C GLU A 169 19.67 -8.98 -1.97
N GLN A 170 20.74 -9.73 -2.14
CA GLN A 170 21.28 -10.60 -1.09
C GLN A 170 22.62 -10.04 -0.61
N ALA A 171 22.72 -9.80 0.68
CA ALA A 171 23.97 -9.37 1.32
C ALA A 171 24.08 -10.02 2.71
N ASN A 172 25.26 -10.49 3.06
CA ASN A 172 25.55 -11.08 4.38
C ASN A 172 24.58 -12.21 4.79
N GLY A 173 24.17 -13.04 3.84
CA GLY A 173 23.24 -14.15 4.08
C GLY A 173 21.76 -13.75 4.21
N LYS A 174 21.43 -12.48 4.07
CA LYS A 174 20.06 -11.97 4.14
C LYS A 174 19.59 -11.49 2.78
N TRP A 175 18.29 -11.71 2.51
CA TRP A 175 17.59 -11.09 1.38
C TRP A 175 16.84 -9.86 1.87
N THR A 176 17.12 -8.72 1.25
CA THR A 176 16.46 -7.45 1.63
C THR A 176 15.93 -6.72 0.39
N LEU A 177 14.97 -5.85 0.60
CA LEU A 177 14.49 -4.92 -0.42
C LEU A 177 14.16 -3.56 0.20
N PRO A 178 14.28 -2.45 -0.57
CA PRO A 178 13.80 -1.15 -0.13
C PRO A 178 12.28 -1.09 -0.30
N LEU A 179 11.59 -0.56 0.72
CA LEU A 179 10.21 -0.15 0.67
C LEU A 179 10.13 1.35 0.96
N ALA A 180 9.65 2.13 0.01
CA ALA A 180 9.22 3.50 0.27
C ALA A 180 7.73 3.49 0.65
N ALA A 181 7.43 4.04 1.82
CA ALA A 181 6.08 4.20 2.34
C ALA A 181 5.77 5.69 2.42
N GLN A 182 4.89 6.18 1.55
CA GLN A 182 4.43 7.55 1.53
C GLN A 182 3.05 7.64 2.18
N VAL A 183 2.89 8.61 3.08
CA VAL A 183 1.67 8.84 3.85
C VAL A 183 1.32 10.32 3.90
N HIS A 184 0.03 10.60 4.11
CA HIS A 184 -0.46 11.97 4.32
C HIS A 184 -0.36 12.34 5.81
N HIS A 185 0.33 13.47 6.11
CA HIS A 185 0.59 13.86 7.51
C HIS A 185 -0.69 14.18 8.28
N ALA A 186 -1.75 14.59 7.60
CA ALA A 186 -3.04 14.83 8.27
C ALA A 186 -3.56 13.60 9.04
N VAL A 187 -3.33 12.40 8.54
CA VAL A 187 -3.83 11.15 9.15
C VAL A 187 -2.74 10.30 9.79
N CYS A 188 -1.47 10.49 9.43
CA CYS A 188 -0.38 9.61 9.85
C CYS A 188 0.86 10.40 10.27
N ASP A 189 1.30 10.26 11.51
CA ASP A 189 2.55 10.82 12.03
C ASP A 189 3.68 9.78 11.94
N GLY A 190 4.92 10.23 12.13
CA GLY A 190 6.10 9.36 12.11
C GLY A 190 6.00 8.18 13.09
N PHE A 191 5.42 8.39 14.27
CA PHE A 191 5.16 7.31 15.23
C PHE A 191 4.26 6.21 14.66
N HIS A 192 3.17 6.57 13.97
CA HIS A 192 2.26 5.63 13.35
C HIS A 192 2.93 4.85 12.21
N LEU A 193 3.71 5.55 11.38
CA LEU A 193 4.44 4.92 10.28
C LEU A 193 5.53 3.97 10.79
N CYS A 194 6.28 4.32 11.84
CA CYS A 194 7.27 3.42 12.42
C CYS A 194 6.62 2.14 12.97
N ARG A 195 5.53 2.26 13.73
CA ARG A 195 4.77 1.09 14.22
C ARG A 195 4.25 0.21 13.10
N PHE A 196 3.78 0.82 12.01
CA PHE A 196 3.35 0.10 10.81
C PHE A 196 4.52 -0.70 10.20
N LEU A 197 5.69 -0.08 10.04
CA LEU A 197 6.86 -0.72 9.45
C LEU A 197 7.38 -1.88 10.30
N ASP A 198 7.40 -1.72 11.63
CA ASP A 198 7.76 -2.78 12.57
C ASP A 198 6.78 -3.96 12.47
N ARG A 199 5.48 -3.66 12.39
CA ARG A 199 4.47 -4.70 12.23
C ARG A 199 4.56 -5.41 10.88
N LEU A 200 4.78 -4.67 9.80
CA LEU A 200 4.98 -5.24 8.46
C LEU A 200 6.17 -6.22 8.45
N GLN A 201 7.27 -5.85 9.09
CA GLN A 201 8.42 -6.76 9.18
C GLN A 201 8.07 -8.05 9.95
N GLN A 202 7.25 -7.96 11.00
CA GLN A 202 6.77 -9.15 11.72
C GLN A 202 5.87 -10.02 10.84
N GLU A 203 4.96 -9.43 10.06
CA GLU A 203 4.10 -10.19 9.12
C GLU A 203 4.92 -10.89 8.03
N LEU A 204 5.99 -10.29 7.51
CA LEU A 204 6.89 -10.91 6.56
C LEU A 204 7.67 -12.08 7.16
N HIS A 205 8.02 -12.02 8.45
CA HIS A 205 8.66 -13.13 9.15
C HIS A 205 7.68 -14.27 9.48
N ALA A 206 6.40 -13.96 9.61
CA ALA A 206 5.36 -14.95 9.94
C ALA A 206 4.83 -15.71 8.73
N LEU A 207 4.98 -15.19 7.49
CA LEU A 207 4.65 -15.87 6.24
C LEU A 207 5.61 -17.04 5.98
#